data_88aae2663866f3ee485907b6bd44e157
#
_entry.id   88aae2663866f3ee485907b6bd44e157
#
_cell.length_a   1.000
_cell.length_b   1.000
_cell.length_c   1.000
_cell.angle_alpha   90.00
_cell.angle_beta   90.00
_cell.angle_gamma   90.00
#
_symmetry.space_group_name_H-M   'P 1'
#
loop_
_entity.id
_entity.type
_entity.pdbx_description
1 polymer ?
#
loop_
_entity_poly.entity_id
_entity_poly.type
_entity_poly.pdbx_seq_one_letter_code
_entity_poly.pdbx_strand_id
1 'polypeptide(L)'
;SPHGYAGREPKVSFKAPEDRRQQQLCRAAGRQRRTIADGDRLCSQGIAISVKDGTELASSWEKNTPDCSLVLEKGTVSNAYYELLKGRKLNTTIAYGVNDSNSSGTSYIMALTYVSKSKDLTKATGNEVTDIPSDLPKVTRAKNGKPSINMNGYKGSSKLVSQALIKGKGKEVTNNNTVKVKYTGWLLDGTQFDSSWDKNTTLEADTYSGGNHQVIEGWQQAMVGQTVGSQVLMVIPSELGLRRHRPGLHPRELHADLRSRYSGRLLTGDRDSS
;
A
#
# COMPACT_ATOMS: atom_id res chain seq x y z
N SER A 1 19.64 0.95 -11.02
CA SER A 1 18.75 1.05 -12.20
C SER A 1 17.35 0.73 -11.78
N PRO A 2 16.34 1.57 -12.07
CA PRO A 2 14.96 1.24 -11.79
C PRO A 2 14.58 0.04 -12.62
N HIS A 3 14.14 -1.03 -12.00
CA HIS A 3 13.59 -2.19 -12.71
C HIS A 3 12.28 -1.74 -13.36
N GLY A 4 12.35 -1.41 -14.64
CA GLY A 4 11.17 -1.11 -15.44
C GLY A 4 10.17 -2.25 -15.37
N TYR A 5 8.89 -1.95 -15.18
CA TYR A 5 7.83 -2.93 -15.26
C TYR A 5 7.85 -3.60 -16.64
N ALA A 6 7.82 -4.94 -16.66
CA ALA A 6 7.99 -5.74 -17.88
C ALA A 6 6.74 -5.74 -18.82
N GLY A 7 5.74 -4.90 -18.52
CA GLY A 7 4.53 -4.74 -19.33
C GLY A 7 4.65 -3.55 -20.30
N ARG A 8 3.98 -3.67 -21.44
CA ARG A 8 3.75 -2.55 -22.35
C ARG A 8 2.29 -2.15 -22.26
N GLU A 9 2.01 -0.86 -22.47
CA GLU A 9 0.66 -0.35 -22.59
C GLU A 9 -0.10 -1.14 -23.68
N PRO A 10 -1.28 -1.69 -23.39
CA PRO A 10 -2.06 -2.41 -24.38
C PRO A 10 -2.63 -1.44 -25.41
N LYS A 11 -2.51 -1.77 -26.69
CA LYS A 11 -3.29 -1.10 -27.73
C LYS A 11 -4.71 -1.68 -27.69
N VAL A 12 -5.68 -0.86 -27.41
CA VAL A 12 -7.09 -1.23 -27.36
C VAL A 12 -7.77 -0.73 -28.62
N SER A 13 -8.39 -1.64 -29.39
CA SER A 13 -9.25 -1.30 -30.50
C SER A 13 -10.54 -2.12 -30.42
N PHE A 14 -11.67 -1.50 -30.68
CA PHE A 14 -12.96 -2.18 -30.73
C PHE A 14 -13.83 -1.60 -31.83
N LYS A 15 -14.69 -2.45 -32.40
CA LYS A 15 -15.75 -2.03 -33.33
C LYS A 15 -17.03 -1.79 -32.54
N ALA A 16 -17.59 -0.60 -32.63
CA ALA A 16 -18.90 -0.33 -32.03
C ALA A 16 -20.02 -0.81 -32.94
N PRO A 17 -21.14 -1.36 -32.43
CA PRO A 17 -21.39 -1.79 -31.06
C PRO A 17 -21.19 -3.31 -30.89
N GLU A 18 -20.24 -3.74 -30.09
CA GLU A 18 -20.13 -5.14 -29.68
C GLU A 18 -20.83 -5.38 -28.33
N ASP A 19 -21.40 -6.59 -28.20
CA ASP A 19 -22.19 -6.99 -27.03
C ASP A 19 -21.37 -6.83 -25.73
N ARG A 20 -21.85 -5.97 -24.84
CA ARG A 20 -21.19 -5.46 -23.61
C ARG A 20 -20.94 -6.54 -22.54
N ARG A 21 -21.18 -7.82 -22.83
CA ARG A 21 -21.13 -8.93 -21.86
C ARG A 21 -19.88 -9.80 -21.95
N GLN A 22 -19.00 -9.61 -22.93
CA GLN A 22 -17.80 -10.42 -23.07
C GLN A 22 -16.59 -9.75 -22.45
N GLN A 23 -16.04 -10.38 -21.41
CA GLN A 23 -14.71 -10.08 -20.89
C GLN A 23 -13.67 -10.60 -21.89
N GLN A 24 -12.94 -9.71 -22.56
CA GLN A 24 -11.86 -10.11 -23.47
C GLN A 24 -10.54 -10.28 -22.74
N LEU A 25 -9.91 -11.43 -22.93
CA LEU A 25 -8.57 -11.73 -22.45
C LEU A 25 -7.56 -11.54 -23.58
N CYS A 26 -6.74 -10.51 -23.50
CA CYS A 26 -5.63 -10.33 -24.42
C CYS A 26 -4.36 -11.02 -23.89
N ARG A 27 -3.76 -11.89 -24.70
CA ARG A 27 -2.48 -12.56 -24.38
C ARG A 27 -1.32 -11.80 -25.00
N ALA A 28 -0.44 -11.24 -24.17
CA ALA A 28 0.85 -10.71 -24.65
C ALA A 28 1.90 -11.82 -24.69
N ALA A 29 2.76 -11.83 -25.72
CA ALA A 29 3.71 -12.90 -26.01
C ALA A 29 4.94 -12.95 -25.09
N GLY A 30 5.30 -14.14 -24.66
CA GLY A 30 6.66 -14.66 -24.46
C GLY A 30 7.58 -14.11 -23.40
N ARG A 31 7.49 -14.57 -22.13
CA ARG A 31 8.57 -14.86 -21.14
C ARG A 31 7.97 -15.78 -20.08
N GLN A 32 8.80 -16.60 -19.39
CA GLN A 32 8.30 -17.40 -18.26
C GLN A 32 7.67 -16.49 -17.21
N ARG A 33 6.37 -16.38 -17.20
CA ARG A 33 5.61 -15.42 -16.41
C ARG A 33 5.20 -16.09 -15.11
N ARG A 34 5.39 -15.40 -13.98
CA ARG A 34 4.95 -15.89 -12.68
C ARG A 34 3.43 -16.01 -12.67
N THR A 35 2.93 -17.16 -12.25
CA THR A 35 1.49 -17.43 -12.13
C THR A 35 0.91 -16.69 -10.94
N ILE A 36 -0.23 -16.06 -11.13
CA ILE A 36 -1.01 -15.39 -10.09
C ILE A 36 -1.66 -16.45 -9.20
N ALA A 37 -1.50 -16.34 -7.90
CA ALA A 37 -1.99 -17.28 -6.90
C ALA A 37 -2.82 -16.58 -5.83
N ASP A 38 -3.55 -17.38 -5.06
CA ASP A 38 -4.29 -16.92 -3.89
C ASP A 38 -3.38 -16.18 -2.90
N GLY A 39 -3.88 -15.09 -2.33
CA GLY A 39 -3.15 -14.20 -1.43
C GLY A 39 -2.04 -13.39 -2.09
N ASP A 40 -1.92 -13.36 -3.43
CA ASP A 40 -1.01 -12.46 -4.10
C ASP A 40 -1.56 -11.03 -4.08
N ARG A 41 -0.70 -10.08 -3.73
CA ARG A 41 -0.93 -8.66 -3.99
C ARG A 41 -0.54 -8.37 -5.43
N LEU A 42 -1.47 -7.85 -6.22
CA LEU A 42 -1.29 -7.57 -7.62
C LEU A 42 -1.14 -6.06 -7.85
N CYS A 43 -0.18 -5.69 -8.68
CA CYS A 43 -0.08 -4.35 -9.22
C CYS A 43 -0.57 -4.35 -10.65
N SER A 44 -1.51 -3.47 -10.96
CA SER A 44 -2.06 -3.30 -12.30
C SER A 44 -1.78 -1.91 -12.85
N GLN A 45 -1.62 -1.83 -14.15
CA GLN A 45 -1.73 -0.59 -14.91
C GLN A 45 -2.92 -0.68 -15.84
N GLY A 46 -3.63 0.42 -16.00
CA GLY A 46 -4.89 0.44 -16.72
C GLY A 46 -5.05 1.63 -17.65
N ILE A 47 -5.96 1.45 -18.60
CA ILE A 47 -6.46 2.48 -19.49
C ILE A 47 -7.98 2.40 -19.51
N ALA A 48 -8.64 3.54 -19.43
CA ALA A 48 -10.09 3.67 -19.57
C ALA A 48 -10.41 4.38 -20.88
N ILE A 49 -11.30 3.78 -21.69
CA ILE A 49 -11.64 4.27 -23.01
C ILE A 49 -13.16 4.46 -23.10
N SER A 50 -13.60 5.64 -23.51
CA SER A 50 -15.00 5.98 -23.76
C SER A 50 -15.61 5.04 -24.82
N VAL A 51 -16.76 4.47 -24.49
CA VAL A 51 -17.52 3.63 -25.46
C VAL A 51 -18.15 4.49 -26.55
N LYS A 52 -18.40 5.76 -26.26
CA LYS A 52 -19.09 6.69 -27.16
C LYS A 52 -18.26 7.02 -28.39
N ASP A 53 -16.98 7.29 -28.22
CA ASP A 53 -16.12 7.87 -29.24
C ASP A 53 -14.71 7.29 -29.30
N GLY A 54 -14.37 6.35 -28.39
CA GLY A 54 -13.05 5.71 -28.34
C GLY A 54 -11.96 6.59 -27.72
N THR A 55 -12.30 7.75 -27.15
CA THR A 55 -11.31 8.61 -26.49
C THR A 55 -10.78 7.99 -25.21
N GLU A 56 -9.50 8.21 -24.93
CA GLU A 56 -8.88 7.84 -23.67
C GLU A 56 -9.38 8.78 -22.57
N LEU A 57 -9.97 8.21 -21.53
CA LEU A 57 -10.46 8.93 -20.34
C LEU A 57 -9.42 9.02 -19.26
N ALA A 58 -8.62 7.95 -19.09
CA ALA A 58 -7.57 7.88 -18.08
C ALA A 58 -6.57 6.80 -18.44
N SER A 59 -5.29 7.02 -18.09
CA SER A 59 -4.22 6.02 -18.20
C SER A 59 -3.28 6.12 -16.99
N SER A 60 -2.89 4.98 -16.43
CA SER A 60 -1.84 4.92 -15.43
C SER A 60 -0.45 4.62 -16.06
N TRP A 61 -0.42 4.34 -17.35
CA TRP A 61 0.80 3.99 -18.08
C TRP A 61 1.70 5.19 -18.30
N GLU A 62 1.15 6.34 -18.65
CA GLU A 62 1.91 7.56 -18.93
C GLU A 62 2.84 7.97 -17.78
N LYS A 63 2.30 7.93 -16.56
CA LYS A 63 3.05 8.29 -15.33
C LYS A 63 3.74 7.07 -14.69
N ASN A 64 3.60 5.89 -15.27
CA ASN A 64 4.09 4.63 -14.71
C ASN A 64 3.69 4.44 -13.24
N THR A 65 2.43 4.69 -12.91
CA THR A 65 1.86 4.63 -11.56
C THR A 65 0.93 3.43 -11.40
N PRO A 66 1.45 2.20 -11.22
CA PRO A 66 0.61 1.02 -11.06
C PRO A 66 -0.15 1.06 -9.75
N ASP A 67 -1.43 0.68 -9.78
CA ASP A 67 -2.22 0.42 -8.59
C ASP A 67 -1.92 -0.98 -8.03
N CYS A 68 -1.47 -1.06 -6.79
CA CYS A 68 -1.15 -2.29 -6.07
C CYS A 68 -2.12 -2.56 -4.90
N SER A 69 -3.31 -2.02 -4.93
CA SER A 69 -4.30 -2.16 -3.85
C SER A 69 -4.90 -3.57 -3.79
N LEU A 70 -4.99 -4.27 -4.92
CA LEU A 70 -5.66 -5.57 -5.02
C LEU A 70 -4.86 -6.68 -4.33
N VAL A 71 -5.47 -7.34 -3.34
CA VAL A 71 -5.04 -8.65 -2.84
C VAL A 71 -6.01 -9.69 -3.38
N LEU A 72 -5.52 -10.64 -4.16
CA LEU A 72 -6.34 -11.71 -4.72
C LEU A 72 -6.55 -12.79 -3.65
N GLU A 73 -7.55 -12.62 -2.82
CA GLU A 73 -7.90 -13.55 -1.75
C GLU A 73 -9.36 -13.95 -1.87
N LYS A 74 -9.63 -15.25 -1.72
CA LYS A 74 -10.98 -15.77 -1.81
C LYS A 74 -11.86 -15.16 -0.73
N GLY A 75 -12.99 -14.55 -1.13
CA GLY A 75 -13.92 -13.87 -0.23
C GLY A 75 -13.67 -12.37 -0.03
N THR A 76 -12.53 -11.84 -0.43
CA THR A 76 -12.26 -10.39 -0.42
C THR A 76 -12.61 -9.72 -1.75
N VAL A 77 -12.58 -10.49 -2.82
CA VAL A 77 -13.03 -10.08 -4.16
C VAL A 77 -14.20 -10.97 -4.61
N SER A 78 -14.96 -10.53 -5.62
CA SER A 78 -16.03 -11.38 -6.16
C SER A 78 -15.47 -12.71 -6.67
N ASN A 79 -16.22 -13.80 -6.53
CA ASN A 79 -15.79 -15.12 -7.01
C ASN A 79 -15.44 -15.11 -8.49
N ALA A 80 -16.20 -14.42 -9.33
CA ALA A 80 -15.95 -14.31 -10.76
C ALA A 80 -14.59 -13.65 -11.04
N TYR A 81 -14.25 -12.59 -10.31
CA TYR A 81 -12.99 -11.88 -10.46
C TYR A 81 -11.81 -12.71 -9.94
N TYR A 82 -12.00 -13.42 -8.84
CA TYR A 82 -11.01 -14.34 -8.29
C TYR A 82 -10.66 -15.45 -9.28
N GLU A 83 -11.65 -16.16 -9.82
CA GLU A 83 -11.44 -17.24 -10.78
C GLU A 83 -10.90 -16.73 -12.13
N LEU A 84 -11.23 -15.49 -12.50
CA LEU A 84 -10.68 -14.87 -13.70
C LEU A 84 -9.16 -14.69 -13.63
N LEU A 85 -8.62 -14.35 -12.45
CA LEU A 85 -7.21 -14.02 -12.27
C LEU A 85 -6.35 -15.17 -11.76
N LYS A 86 -6.89 -16.01 -10.87
CA LYS A 86 -6.15 -17.15 -10.31
C LYS A 86 -5.64 -18.07 -11.41
N GLY A 87 -4.38 -18.44 -11.35
CA GLY A 87 -3.73 -19.29 -12.35
C GLY A 87 -3.29 -18.56 -13.62
N ARG A 88 -3.63 -17.30 -13.81
CA ARG A 88 -3.13 -16.50 -14.92
C ARG A 88 -1.68 -16.09 -14.73
N LYS A 89 -1.01 -15.77 -15.81
CA LYS A 89 0.38 -15.30 -15.77
C LYS A 89 0.40 -13.77 -15.65
N LEU A 90 1.40 -13.21 -15.00
CA LEU A 90 1.65 -11.76 -15.05
C LEU A 90 1.70 -11.27 -16.49
N ASN A 91 1.39 -9.99 -16.66
CA ASN A 91 1.14 -9.33 -17.95
C ASN A 91 -0.09 -9.88 -18.70
N THR A 92 -1.00 -10.55 -18.00
CA THR A 92 -2.35 -10.76 -18.49
C THR A 92 -3.09 -9.43 -18.42
N THR A 93 -3.72 -9.06 -19.53
CA THR A 93 -4.66 -7.95 -19.58
C THR A 93 -6.07 -8.50 -19.55
N ILE A 94 -6.92 -7.93 -18.71
CA ILE A 94 -8.37 -8.15 -18.73
C ILE A 94 -9.05 -6.85 -19.10
N ALA A 95 -10.11 -6.94 -19.88
CA ALA A 95 -10.94 -5.79 -20.23
C ALA A 95 -12.39 -6.06 -19.79
N TYR A 96 -13.04 -5.03 -19.26
CA TYR A 96 -14.44 -5.08 -18.87
C TYR A 96 -15.12 -3.73 -19.11
N GLY A 97 -16.42 -3.80 -19.41
CA GLY A 97 -17.23 -2.60 -19.57
C GLY A 97 -17.77 -2.09 -18.25
N VAL A 98 -17.78 -0.80 -18.07
CA VAL A 98 -18.45 -0.10 -16.99
C VAL A 98 -19.59 0.72 -17.57
N ASN A 99 -20.80 0.52 -17.04
CA ASN A 99 -22.01 1.19 -17.51
C ASN A 99 -22.11 2.60 -16.91
N ASP A 100 -22.78 3.47 -17.62
CA ASP A 100 -23.07 4.85 -17.21
C ASP A 100 -23.78 4.98 -15.85
N SER A 101 -24.67 4.03 -15.52
CA SER A 101 -25.32 3.99 -14.19
C SER A 101 -24.34 3.85 -13.00
N ASN A 102 -23.16 3.28 -13.25
CA ASN A 102 -22.10 3.05 -12.25
C ASN A 102 -20.90 4.00 -12.42
N SER A 103 -20.97 4.96 -13.32
CA SER A 103 -19.86 5.82 -13.71
C SER A 103 -20.27 7.25 -14.04
N SER A 104 -21.22 7.79 -13.30
CA SER A 104 -21.68 9.19 -13.44
C SER A 104 -22.08 9.58 -14.86
N GLY A 105 -22.76 8.68 -15.58
CA GLY A 105 -23.27 8.94 -16.93
C GLY A 105 -22.27 8.67 -18.06
N THR A 106 -21.12 8.06 -17.78
CA THR A 106 -20.12 7.71 -18.81
C THR A 106 -19.91 6.21 -18.90
N SER A 107 -20.25 5.60 -20.04
CA SER A 107 -19.89 4.20 -20.29
C SER A 107 -18.48 4.11 -20.85
N TYR A 108 -17.66 3.22 -20.28
CA TYR A 108 -16.29 3.04 -20.71
C TYR A 108 -15.83 1.57 -20.63
N ILE A 109 -14.77 1.26 -21.36
CA ILE A 109 -14.04 0.00 -21.22
C ILE A 109 -12.80 0.28 -20.40
N MET A 110 -12.61 -0.51 -19.34
CA MET A 110 -11.39 -0.55 -18.56
C MET A 110 -10.55 -1.75 -18.99
N ALA A 111 -9.30 -1.52 -19.39
CA ALA A 111 -8.33 -2.58 -19.63
C ALA A 111 -7.22 -2.52 -18.58
N LEU A 112 -7.11 -3.57 -17.76
CA LEU A 112 -6.13 -3.68 -16.67
C LEU A 112 -5.10 -4.76 -17.00
N THR A 113 -3.83 -4.41 -17.00
CA THR A 113 -2.70 -5.34 -17.14
C THR A 113 -2.02 -5.55 -15.78
N TYR A 114 -1.96 -6.78 -15.32
CA TYR A 114 -1.30 -7.13 -14.04
C TYR A 114 0.20 -7.27 -14.25
N VAL A 115 0.93 -6.20 -13.95
CA VAL A 115 2.36 -6.05 -14.29
C VAL A 115 3.31 -6.68 -13.28
N SER A 116 2.90 -6.77 -12.01
CA SER A 116 3.71 -7.39 -10.96
C SER A 116 2.87 -7.97 -9.85
N LYS A 117 3.48 -8.80 -9.02
CA LYS A 117 2.86 -9.36 -7.82
C LYS A 117 3.85 -9.46 -6.66
N SER A 118 3.33 -9.48 -5.46
CA SER A 118 4.06 -9.70 -4.22
C SER A 118 3.19 -10.46 -3.22
N LYS A 119 3.75 -10.87 -2.10
CA LYS A 119 3.00 -11.32 -0.93
C LYS A 119 3.08 -10.25 0.15
N ASP A 120 1.97 -10.04 0.85
CA ASP A 120 2.01 -9.21 2.04
C ASP A 120 2.92 -9.86 3.09
N LEU A 121 3.79 -9.06 3.67
CA LEU A 121 4.67 -9.52 4.72
C LEU A 121 3.85 -9.76 6.00
N THR A 122 4.10 -10.85 6.70
CA THR A 122 3.46 -11.15 7.98
C THR A 122 4.23 -10.58 9.17
N LYS A 123 5.51 -10.31 9.00
CA LYS A 123 6.43 -9.70 9.97
C LYS A 123 7.53 -8.94 9.23
N ALA A 124 8.31 -8.14 9.94
CA ALA A 124 9.50 -7.51 9.39
C ALA A 124 10.48 -8.54 8.84
N THR A 125 11.11 -8.20 7.72
CA THR A 125 12.08 -9.06 7.02
C THR A 125 13.20 -8.20 6.46
N GLY A 126 14.44 -8.54 6.79
CA GLY A 126 15.58 -7.76 6.35
C GLY A 126 16.80 -8.04 7.20
N ASN A 127 17.72 -7.11 7.20
CA ASN A 127 18.92 -7.21 8.01
C ASN A 127 18.69 -6.51 9.36
N GLU A 128 19.11 -7.15 10.44
CA GLU A 128 19.13 -6.49 11.75
C GLU A 128 20.11 -5.33 11.73
N VAL A 129 19.71 -4.23 12.36
CA VAL A 129 20.56 -3.07 12.59
C VAL A 129 21.26 -3.24 13.92
N THR A 130 22.57 -3.19 13.92
CA THR A 130 23.41 -3.37 15.10
C THR A 130 23.83 -2.06 15.75
N ASP A 131 23.89 -0.98 14.97
CA ASP A 131 24.23 0.37 15.44
C ASP A 131 22.96 1.09 15.89
N ILE A 132 22.49 0.71 17.08
CA ILE A 132 21.32 1.32 17.72
C ILE A 132 21.82 2.08 18.96
N PRO A 133 21.46 3.38 19.11
CA PRO A 133 21.82 4.16 20.29
C PRO A 133 21.42 3.43 21.59
N SER A 134 22.35 3.31 22.51
CA SER A 134 22.19 2.50 23.73
C SER A 134 21.19 3.09 24.74
N ASP A 135 20.89 4.37 24.61
CA ASP A 135 19.91 5.12 25.41
C ASP A 135 18.48 4.91 24.95
N LEU A 136 18.26 4.39 23.74
CA LEU A 136 16.91 4.10 23.25
C LEU A 136 16.28 2.89 23.96
N PRO A 137 14.92 2.81 23.98
CA PRO A 137 14.22 1.63 24.45
C PRO A 137 14.66 0.36 23.71
N LYS A 138 14.78 -0.73 24.45
CA LYS A 138 15.16 -2.04 23.90
C LYS A 138 13.92 -2.81 23.44
N VAL A 139 13.95 -3.27 22.19
CA VAL A 139 12.84 -4.02 21.59
C VAL A 139 13.25 -5.47 21.36
N THR A 140 12.40 -6.37 21.83
CA THR A 140 12.48 -7.80 21.54
C THR A 140 11.30 -8.22 20.68
N ARG A 141 11.36 -9.43 20.11
CA ARG A 141 10.37 -9.92 19.13
C ARG A 141 9.98 -11.35 19.43
N ALA A 142 8.71 -11.66 19.39
CA ALA A 142 8.19 -13.01 19.34
C ALA A 142 8.43 -13.65 17.96
N LYS A 143 8.25 -14.98 17.85
CA LYS A 143 8.43 -15.72 16.56
C LYS A 143 7.56 -15.17 15.42
N ASN A 144 6.36 -14.71 15.74
CA ASN A 144 5.44 -14.10 14.76
C ASN A 144 5.83 -12.67 14.40
N GLY A 145 6.80 -12.04 15.07
CA GLY A 145 7.26 -10.67 14.86
C GLY A 145 6.63 -9.64 15.80
N LYS A 146 5.67 -10.03 16.68
CA LYS A 146 5.09 -9.08 17.65
C LYS A 146 6.21 -8.51 18.53
N PRO A 147 6.34 -7.17 18.62
CA PRO A 147 7.35 -6.53 19.44
C PRO A 147 6.93 -6.48 20.92
N SER A 148 7.93 -6.50 21.79
CA SER A 148 7.83 -6.13 23.20
C SER A 148 8.92 -5.12 23.51
N ILE A 149 8.67 -4.21 24.44
CA ILE A 149 9.56 -3.11 24.77
C ILE A 149 10.06 -3.18 26.22
N ASN A 150 11.31 -2.81 26.41
CA ASN A 150 11.87 -2.41 27.70
C ASN A 150 12.33 -0.97 27.56
N MET A 151 11.76 -0.08 28.31
CA MET A 151 12.04 1.36 28.22
C MET A 151 13.48 1.72 28.58
N ASN A 152 14.21 0.82 29.27
CA ASN A 152 15.64 1.02 29.56
C ASN A 152 15.95 2.35 30.26
N GLY A 153 15.01 2.86 31.05
CA GLY A 153 15.13 4.16 31.72
C GLY A 153 14.94 5.36 30.79
N TYR A 154 14.53 5.15 29.56
CA TYR A 154 14.32 6.22 28.58
C TYR A 154 13.29 7.25 29.06
N LYS A 155 13.61 8.52 28.92
CA LYS A 155 12.79 9.64 29.41
C LYS A 155 12.00 10.37 28.31
N GLY A 156 12.05 9.85 27.08
CA GLY A 156 11.46 10.51 25.93
C GLY A 156 12.44 11.41 25.18
N SER A 157 11.99 11.98 24.08
CA SER A 157 12.73 12.93 23.26
C SER A 157 11.85 14.11 22.88
N SER A 158 12.42 15.30 22.84
CA SER A 158 11.77 16.49 22.27
C SER A 158 11.83 16.49 20.73
N LYS A 159 12.61 15.58 20.15
CA LYS A 159 12.73 15.42 18.68
C LYS A 159 12.14 14.08 18.26
N LEU A 160 11.61 14.04 17.05
CA LEU A 160 11.20 12.78 16.42
C LEU A 160 12.40 11.84 16.30
N VAL A 161 12.25 10.61 16.78
CA VAL A 161 13.20 9.53 16.53
C VAL A 161 12.55 8.52 15.59
N SER A 162 13.26 8.14 14.55
CA SER A 162 12.88 7.09 13.61
C SER A 162 14.07 6.15 13.43
N GLN A 163 14.18 5.12 14.29
CA GLN A 163 15.29 4.19 14.32
C GLN A 163 14.88 2.86 13.72
N ALA A 164 15.50 2.48 12.59
CA ALA A 164 15.33 1.14 12.05
C ALA A 164 15.99 0.12 13.00
N LEU A 165 15.25 -0.92 13.35
CA LEU A 165 15.72 -2.09 14.10
C LEU A 165 15.99 -3.27 13.18
N ILE A 166 15.17 -3.40 12.13
CA ILE A 166 15.39 -4.26 10.96
C ILE A 166 15.26 -3.37 9.75
N LYS A 167 16.26 -3.41 8.86
CA LYS A 167 16.21 -2.71 7.58
C LYS A 167 15.68 -3.65 6.50
N GLY A 168 14.48 -3.37 6.03
CA GLY A 168 13.81 -4.12 4.96
C GLY A 168 14.53 -3.98 3.61
N LYS A 169 14.21 -4.89 2.69
CA LYS A 169 14.77 -4.92 1.33
C LYS A 169 13.76 -4.48 0.26
N GLY A 170 12.57 -4.05 0.69
CA GLY A 170 11.53 -3.58 -0.21
C GLY A 170 11.74 -2.15 -0.69
N LYS A 171 10.72 -1.59 -1.32
CA LYS A 171 10.77 -0.21 -1.81
C LYS A 171 10.90 0.78 -0.66
N GLU A 172 11.56 1.89 -0.92
CA GLU A 172 11.60 3.02 -0.01
C GLU A 172 10.24 3.73 0.04
N VAL A 173 9.86 4.13 1.23
CA VAL A 173 8.63 4.88 1.50
C VAL A 173 8.91 6.37 1.24
N THR A 174 8.09 6.96 0.40
CA THR A 174 8.14 8.39 0.06
C THR A 174 6.95 9.14 0.66
N ASN A 175 6.94 10.47 0.55
CA ASN A 175 5.83 11.29 1.08
C ASN A 175 4.52 11.18 0.29
N ASN A 176 4.36 10.23 -0.61
CA ASN A 176 3.13 10.06 -1.39
C ASN A 176 2.70 8.59 -1.43
N ASN A 177 2.90 7.90 -0.31
CA ASN A 177 2.56 6.48 -0.20
C ASN A 177 1.50 6.25 0.86
N THR A 178 0.66 5.24 0.65
CA THR A 178 -0.09 4.57 1.71
C THR A 178 0.69 3.33 2.11
N VAL A 179 1.05 3.22 3.39
CA VAL A 179 1.82 2.12 3.94
C VAL A 179 0.93 1.26 4.81
N LYS A 180 0.96 -0.05 4.60
CA LYS A 180 0.27 -1.00 5.46
C LYS A 180 1.22 -1.43 6.57
N VAL A 181 0.84 -1.23 7.82
CA VAL A 181 1.69 -1.47 8.99
C VAL A 181 1.05 -2.41 10.00
N LYS A 182 1.87 -3.13 10.74
CA LYS A 182 1.54 -3.62 12.08
C LYS A 182 2.30 -2.80 13.11
N TYR A 183 1.66 -2.51 14.23
CA TYR A 183 2.25 -1.67 15.27
C TYR A 183 1.87 -2.13 16.67
N THR A 184 2.65 -1.71 17.63
CA THR A 184 2.29 -1.66 19.05
C THR A 184 2.73 -0.33 19.60
N GLY A 185 1.86 0.32 20.34
CA GLY A 185 2.12 1.62 20.96
C GLY A 185 2.24 1.49 22.48
N TRP A 186 3.24 2.18 23.03
CA TRP A 186 3.48 2.24 24.47
C TRP A 186 3.61 3.68 24.95
N LEU A 187 3.25 3.90 26.20
CA LEU A 187 3.56 5.13 26.94
C LEU A 187 5.00 5.07 27.44
N LEU A 188 5.53 6.21 27.92
CA LEU A 188 6.89 6.30 28.48
C LEU A 188 7.09 5.44 29.73
N ASP A 189 6.03 5.08 30.42
CA ASP A 189 6.08 4.15 31.56
C ASP A 189 6.13 2.68 31.15
N GLY A 190 6.09 2.40 29.84
CA GLY A 190 6.05 1.05 29.27
C GLY A 190 4.66 0.45 29.14
N THR A 191 3.60 1.16 29.53
CA THR A 191 2.23 0.70 29.39
C THR A 191 1.81 0.65 27.93
N GLN A 192 1.41 -0.53 27.44
CA GLN A 192 0.86 -0.68 26.10
C GLN A 192 -0.54 -0.07 26.05
N PHE A 193 -0.78 0.85 25.10
CA PHE A 193 -2.09 1.46 24.92
C PHE A 193 -2.83 0.97 23.68
N ASP A 194 -2.11 0.48 22.66
CA ASP A 194 -2.71 -0.05 21.45
C ASP A 194 -1.79 -1.05 20.74
N SER A 195 -2.39 -2.03 20.02
CA SER A 195 -1.65 -3.00 19.22
C SER A 195 -2.51 -3.60 18.12
N SER A 196 -2.07 -3.46 16.89
CA SER A 196 -2.69 -4.15 15.75
C SER A 196 -2.40 -5.65 15.75
N TRP A 197 -1.36 -6.08 16.46
CA TRP A 197 -1.04 -7.49 16.65
C TRP A 197 -2.10 -8.20 17.49
N ASP A 198 -2.53 -7.57 18.58
CA ASP A 198 -3.54 -8.13 19.48
C ASP A 198 -4.92 -8.16 18.83
N LYS A 199 -5.20 -7.21 17.98
CA LYS A 199 -6.43 -7.15 17.18
C LYS A 199 -6.38 -8.02 15.92
N ASN A 200 -5.27 -8.72 15.68
CA ASN A 200 -5.00 -9.50 14.46
C ASN A 200 -5.31 -8.73 13.16
N THR A 201 -4.99 -7.47 13.12
CA THR A 201 -5.25 -6.55 12.00
C THR A 201 -3.99 -5.85 11.52
N THR A 202 -4.15 -4.99 10.55
CA THR A 202 -3.14 -4.04 10.06
C THR A 202 -3.77 -2.67 9.97
N LEU A 203 -2.95 -1.63 10.02
CA LEU A 203 -3.34 -0.25 9.78
C LEU A 203 -2.81 0.20 8.41
N GLU A 204 -3.61 0.90 7.65
CA GLU A 204 -3.16 1.67 6.50
C GLU A 204 -2.84 3.09 6.97
N ALA A 205 -1.70 3.61 6.56
CA ALA A 205 -1.19 4.89 7.02
C ALA A 205 -0.65 5.68 5.82
N ASP A 206 -1.22 6.86 5.60
CA ASP A 206 -0.75 7.77 4.56
C ASP A 206 0.47 8.55 5.06
N THR A 207 1.49 8.68 4.23
CA THR A 207 2.70 9.46 4.51
C THR A 207 2.55 10.92 4.09
N TYR A 208 1.34 11.35 3.77
CA TYR A 208 1.00 12.69 3.32
C TYR A 208 -0.32 13.16 3.94
N SER A 209 -0.52 14.47 3.98
CA SER A 209 -1.75 15.07 4.49
C SER A 209 -2.86 15.05 3.43
N GLY A 210 -4.11 14.92 3.88
CA GLY A 210 -5.29 14.92 3.01
C GLY A 210 -5.67 13.58 2.37
N GLY A 211 -4.96 12.48 2.68
CA GLY A 211 -5.36 11.13 2.27
C GLY A 211 -6.49 10.55 3.12
N ASN A 212 -6.94 9.35 2.77
CA ASN A 212 -8.06 8.67 3.45
C ASN A 212 -7.62 7.91 4.73
N HIS A 213 -6.31 7.67 4.88
CA HIS A 213 -5.73 6.89 5.99
C HIS A 213 -4.81 7.78 6.83
N GLN A 214 -5.42 8.83 7.40
CA GLN A 214 -4.68 9.82 8.18
C GLN A 214 -4.10 9.21 9.46
N VAL A 215 -2.83 9.49 9.69
CA VAL A 215 -2.11 9.21 10.91
C VAL A 215 -1.51 10.50 11.46
N ILE A 216 -1.04 10.48 12.70
CA ILE A 216 -0.37 11.64 13.30
C ILE A 216 0.89 12.02 12.51
N GLU A 217 1.24 13.30 12.53
CA GLU A 217 2.34 13.86 11.75
C GLU A 217 3.69 13.15 12.03
N GLY A 218 3.94 12.79 13.28
CA GLY A 218 5.13 12.01 13.64
C GLY A 218 5.23 10.66 12.94
N TRP A 219 4.12 9.99 12.66
CA TRP A 219 4.11 8.77 11.87
C TRP A 219 4.46 9.03 10.41
N GLN A 220 3.82 10.04 9.82
CA GLN A 220 4.08 10.41 8.42
C GLN A 220 5.57 10.66 8.21
N GLN A 221 6.17 11.50 9.06
CA GLN A 221 7.59 11.84 8.99
C GLN A 221 8.50 10.64 9.29
N ALA A 222 8.19 9.81 10.29
CA ALA A 222 9.04 8.70 10.69
C ALA A 222 9.08 7.55 9.68
N MET A 223 8.02 7.38 8.86
CA MET A 223 7.96 6.33 7.85
C MET A 223 8.70 6.69 6.56
N VAL A 224 8.80 7.96 6.22
CA VAL A 224 9.49 8.41 5.00
C VAL A 224 10.99 8.07 5.09
N GLY A 225 11.55 7.55 3.99
CA GLY A 225 12.92 7.06 3.92
C GLY A 225 13.13 5.64 4.46
N GLN A 226 12.14 5.07 5.14
CA GLN A 226 12.19 3.67 5.55
C GLN A 226 11.89 2.74 4.36
N THR A 227 12.34 1.49 4.44
CA THR A 227 12.08 0.50 3.38
C THR A 227 11.04 -0.52 3.82
N VAL A 228 10.24 -0.98 2.88
CA VAL A 228 9.25 -2.03 3.12
C VAL A 228 9.91 -3.29 3.66
N GLY A 229 9.32 -3.86 4.69
CA GLY A 229 9.87 -4.97 5.46
C GLY A 229 10.70 -4.53 6.67
N SER A 230 10.90 -3.21 6.86
CA SER A 230 11.57 -2.69 8.06
C SER A 230 10.72 -2.86 9.32
N GLN A 231 11.42 -2.94 10.46
CA GLN A 231 10.87 -2.66 11.76
C GLN A 231 11.51 -1.36 12.28
N VAL A 232 10.68 -0.44 12.70
CA VAL A 232 11.11 0.90 13.09
C VAL A 232 10.64 1.21 14.51
N LEU A 233 11.56 1.65 15.36
CA LEU A 233 11.25 2.29 16.64
C LEU A 233 11.00 3.78 16.36
N MET A 234 9.82 4.25 16.70
CA MET A 234 9.43 5.64 16.57
C MET A 234 9.23 6.23 17.97
N VAL A 235 9.94 7.29 18.29
CA VAL A 235 9.65 8.13 19.47
C VAL A 235 9.07 9.44 18.96
N ILE A 236 7.81 9.67 19.32
CA ILE A 236 7.05 10.79 18.76
C ILE A 236 6.78 11.80 19.85
N PRO A 237 7.38 13.02 19.76
CA PRO A 237 7.13 14.08 20.72
C PRO A 237 5.67 14.57 20.63
N SER A 238 5.19 15.18 21.69
CA SER A 238 3.78 15.61 21.83
C SER A 238 3.32 16.55 20.71
N GLU A 239 4.21 17.38 20.20
CA GLU A 239 3.92 18.34 19.14
C GLU A 239 3.55 17.66 17.80
N LEU A 240 4.15 16.50 17.51
CA LEU A 240 3.91 15.69 16.32
C LEU A 240 2.91 14.55 16.56
N GLY A 241 2.38 14.46 17.79
CA GLY A 241 1.38 13.51 18.22
C GLY A 241 -0.05 14.02 18.02
N LEU A 242 -0.97 13.48 18.80
CA LEU A 242 -2.34 13.97 18.86
C LEU A 242 -2.35 15.34 19.54
N ARG A 243 -2.60 16.41 18.79
CA ARG A 243 -2.76 17.75 19.36
C ARG A 243 -3.82 17.71 20.46
N ARG A 244 -3.53 18.34 21.59
CA ARG A 244 -4.42 18.44 22.75
C ARG A 244 -5.72 19.15 22.38
N HIS A 245 -6.71 18.40 21.93
CA HIS A 245 -8.11 18.83 22.00
C HIS A 245 -8.95 17.92 22.90
N ARG A 246 -8.29 17.00 23.64
CA ARG A 246 -8.95 16.23 24.71
C ARG A 246 -8.06 16.18 25.95
N PRO A 247 -8.52 16.69 27.11
CA PRO A 247 -7.82 16.49 28.38
C PRO A 247 -7.73 14.99 28.68
N GLY A 248 -6.52 14.47 28.94
CA GLY A 248 -6.30 13.10 29.41
C GLY A 248 -5.50 12.16 28.54
N LEU A 249 -4.95 12.57 27.37
CA LEU A 249 -4.12 11.72 26.52
C LEU A 249 -2.65 12.14 26.57
N HIS A 250 -1.81 11.25 27.10
CA HIS A 250 -0.35 11.44 27.23
C HIS A 250 0.40 11.23 25.89
N PRO A 251 1.65 11.73 25.76
CA PRO A 251 2.52 11.50 24.61
C PRO A 251 2.71 10.00 24.35
N ARG A 252 2.68 9.59 23.10
CA ARG A 252 2.64 8.18 22.68
C ARG A 252 3.86 7.81 21.86
N GLU A 253 4.53 6.74 22.24
CA GLU A 253 5.58 6.08 21.47
C GLU A 253 4.98 4.92 20.70
N LEU A 254 5.41 4.72 19.46
CA LEU A 254 4.83 3.75 18.53
C LEU A 254 5.91 2.93 17.84
N HIS A 255 5.71 1.63 17.80
CA HIS A 255 6.47 0.70 16.96
C HIS A 255 5.65 0.30 15.74
N ALA A 256 6.25 0.36 14.56
CA ALA A 256 5.59 -0.05 13.34
C ALA A 256 6.43 -1.04 12.53
N ASP A 257 5.81 -2.13 12.10
CA ASP A 257 6.31 -3.04 11.06
C ASP A 257 5.72 -2.60 9.71
N LEU A 258 6.56 -2.10 8.82
CA LEU A 258 6.12 -1.56 7.54
C LEU A 258 5.83 -2.65 6.52
N ARG A 259 4.60 -2.69 6.05
CA ARG A 259 4.17 -3.49 4.89
C ARG A 259 3.68 -2.54 3.82
N SER A 260 4.10 -2.67 2.56
CA SER A 260 3.69 -1.70 1.57
C SER A 260 2.40 -2.07 0.85
N ARG A 261 1.57 -1.06 0.64
CA ARG A 261 0.75 -0.90 -0.55
C ARG A 261 1.31 0.23 -1.39
N TYR A 262 1.46 -0.01 -2.67
CA TYR A 262 1.68 1.04 -3.65
C TYR A 262 0.31 1.30 -4.29
N SER A 263 -0.42 2.27 -3.80
CA SER A 263 -1.60 2.77 -4.49
C SER A 263 -1.22 4.03 -5.26
N GLY A 264 -0.94 3.86 -6.55
CA GLY A 264 -1.01 4.98 -7.48
C GLY A 264 -2.47 5.37 -7.63
N ARG A 265 -2.83 6.59 -7.24
CA ARG A 265 -4.17 7.13 -7.42
C ARG A 265 -4.42 7.30 -8.92
N LEU A 266 -5.43 6.66 -9.47
CA LEU A 266 -6.06 7.12 -10.71
C LEU A 266 -6.67 8.48 -10.38
N LEU A 267 -6.03 9.55 -10.86
CA LEU A 267 -6.60 10.90 -10.80
C LEU A 267 -7.75 10.93 -11.79
N THR A 268 -8.99 10.77 -11.31
CA THR A 268 -10.14 11.33 -12.00
C THR A 268 -9.95 12.84 -11.97
N GLY A 269 -9.79 13.44 -13.15
CA GLY A 269 -9.62 14.88 -13.26
C GLY A 269 -10.89 15.60 -12.81
N ASP A 270 -10.86 16.17 -11.62
CA ASP A 270 -11.74 17.26 -11.27
C ASP A 270 -11.29 18.48 -12.10
N ARG A 271 -12.07 18.81 -13.11
CA ARG A 271 -12.07 20.15 -13.65
C ARG A 271 -12.93 20.99 -12.71
N ASP A 272 -12.29 21.77 -11.87
CA ASP A 272 -12.89 22.97 -11.33
C ASP A 272 -13.32 23.86 -12.50
N SER A 273 -14.62 24.06 -12.60
CA SER A 273 -15.20 25.14 -13.35
C SER A 273 -15.67 26.20 -12.35
N SER A 274 -14.95 27.32 -12.37
CA SER A 274 -15.38 28.63 -11.87
C SER A 274 -16.76 29.01 -12.35
#